data_07bb7b5e6a373b2ad4ca2462f7b74016
#
_entry.id   07bb7b5e6a373b2ad4ca2462f7b74016
#
_cell.length_a   1.000
_cell.length_b   1.000
_cell.length_c   1.000
_cell.angle_alpha   90.00
_cell.angle_beta   90.00
_cell.angle_gamma   90.00
#
_symmetry.space_group_name_H-M   'P 1'
#
loop_
_entity.id
_entity.type
_entity.pdbx_description
1 polymer ?
#
loop_
_entity_poly.entity_id
_entity_poly.type
_entity_poly.pdbx_seq_one_letter_code
_entity_poly.pdbx_strand_id
1 'polypeptide(L)'
;MLDEGVWAEVKVSGEHLRLFSEHGALGVQASVYNVNTKTWIAPSESVHDIETGKDRAAAHAIAYLRRVANVELPPLVWKKSRSA
;
A
#
# COMPACT_ATOMS: atom_id res chain seq x y z
N MET A 1 21.63 2.48 4.01
CA MET A 1 21.19 2.58 4.09
C MET A 1 20.25 2.63 3.95
N LEU A 2 19.60 2.57 3.81
CA LEU A 2 18.75 2.53 3.98
C LEU A 2 17.65 2.48 3.47
N ASP A 3 16.92 1.90 3.64
CA ASP A 3 15.89 1.70 3.16
C ASP A 3 14.96 2.63 3.26
N GLU A 4 14.52 3.15 2.36
CA GLU A 4 13.68 4.01 2.31
C GLU A 4 12.47 3.52 1.79
N GLY A 5 11.35 4.03 2.07
CA GLY A 5 10.06 3.65 1.57
C GLY A 5 9.02 4.59 2.11
N VAL A 6 7.78 4.41 1.67
CA VAL A 6 6.67 5.24 2.13
C VAL A 6 5.46 4.33 2.36
N TRP A 7 4.54 4.81 3.17
CA TRP A 7 3.31 4.08 3.42
C TRP A 7 2.17 5.07 3.62
N ALA A 8 0.97 4.62 3.38
CA ALA A 8 -0.22 5.45 3.55
C ALA A 8 -1.30 4.65 4.23
N GLU A 9 -2.16 5.31 4.97
CA GLU A 9 -3.24 4.66 5.68
C GLU A 9 -4.56 5.12 5.11
N VAL A 10 -5.50 4.19 4.94
CA VAL A 10 -6.81 4.47 4.39
C VAL A 10 -7.87 3.95 5.33
N LYS A 11 -8.83 4.80 5.67
CA LYS A 11 -9.99 4.40 6.44
C LYS A 11 -11.22 4.93 5.74
N VAL A 12 -12.02 4.04 5.18
CA VAL A 12 -13.23 4.45 4.46
C VAL A 12 -14.25 3.32 4.52
N SER A 13 -15.49 3.66 4.78
CA SER A 13 -16.61 2.69 4.81
C SER A 13 -16.32 1.46 5.65
N GLY A 14 -15.68 1.67 6.81
CA GLY A 14 -15.36 0.56 7.69
C GLY A 14 -14.13 -0.23 7.30
N GLU A 15 -13.54 0.05 6.16
CA GLU A 15 -12.32 -0.61 5.72
C GLU A 15 -11.11 0.14 6.25
N HIS A 16 -10.09 -0.60 6.65
CA HIS A 16 -8.86 0.00 7.14
C HIS A 16 -7.68 -0.70 6.46
N LEU A 17 -7.02 0.03 5.57
CA LEU A 17 -5.92 -0.52 4.77
C LEU A 17 -4.63 0.25 5.01
N ARG A 18 -3.53 -0.42 4.80
CA ARG A 18 -2.22 0.25 4.76
C ARG A 18 -1.54 -0.13 3.45
N LEU A 19 -1.09 0.89 2.74
CA LEU A 19 -0.43 0.73 1.46
C LEU A 19 1.05 0.98 1.66
N PHE A 20 1.88 0.18 1.02
CA PHE A 20 3.33 0.28 1.19
C PHE A 20 4.03 0.32 -0.15
N SER A 21 5.06 1.13 -0.24
CA SER A 21 6.01 1.11 -1.34
C SER A 21 7.37 1.22 -0.68
N GLU A 22 8.08 0.12 -0.54
CA GLU A 22 9.27 0.07 0.29
C GLU A 22 10.37 -0.73 -0.35
N HIS A 23 11.61 -0.34 -0.07
CA HIS A 23 12.75 -1.12 -0.51
C HIS A 23 12.83 -2.40 0.30
N GLY A 24 13.04 -3.48 -0.38
CA GLY A 24 13.28 -4.76 0.24
C GLY A 24 14.54 -5.38 -0.32
N ALA A 25 14.77 -6.64 -0.01
CA ALA A 25 15.98 -7.33 -0.45
C ALA A 25 16.07 -7.42 -1.96
N LEU A 26 14.94 -7.48 -2.64
CA LEU A 26 14.92 -7.65 -4.09
C LEU A 26 14.47 -6.41 -4.83
N GLY A 27 14.58 -5.26 -4.22
CA GLY A 27 14.16 -4.01 -4.83
C GLY A 27 12.94 -3.45 -4.15
N VAL A 28 12.21 -2.57 -4.84
CA VAL A 28 11.03 -1.95 -4.25
C VAL A 28 9.85 -2.89 -4.34
N GLN A 29 9.08 -3.00 -3.27
CA GLN A 29 7.90 -3.84 -3.22
C GLN A 29 6.69 -2.99 -2.93
N ALA A 30 5.61 -3.22 -3.69
CA ALA A 30 4.32 -2.59 -3.46
C ALA A 30 3.41 -3.60 -2.80
N SER A 31 2.69 -3.21 -1.76
CA SER A 31 1.80 -4.13 -1.07
C SER A 31 0.68 -3.37 -0.37
N VAL A 32 -0.40 -4.08 -0.07
CA VAL A 32 -1.55 -3.52 0.64
C VAL A 32 -1.97 -4.50 1.72
N TYR A 33 -2.11 -3.99 2.92
CA TYR A 33 -2.46 -4.80 4.09
C TYR A 33 -3.84 -4.40 4.62
N ASN A 34 -4.67 -5.38 4.92
CA ASN A 34 -5.96 -5.12 5.54
C ASN A 34 -5.79 -5.22 7.04
N VAL A 35 -5.90 -4.10 7.72
CA VAL A 35 -5.67 -4.04 9.17
C VAL A 35 -6.77 -4.75 9.94
N ASN A 36 -8.02 -4.68 9.44
CA ASN A 36 -9.14 -5.32 10.12
C ASN A 36 -9.03 -6.84 10.14
N THR A 37 -8.63 -7.42 9.02
CA THR A 37 -8.55 -8.87 8.91
C THR A 37 -7.13 -9.38 9.15
N LYS A 38 -6.16 -8.47 9.22
CA LYS A 38 -4.76 -8.81 9.42
C LYS A 38 -4.23 -9.70 8.31
N THR A 39 -4.62 -9.41 7.08
CA THR A 39 -4.18 -10.18 5.92
C THR A 39 -3.68 -9.23 4.83
N TRP A 40 -2.80 -9.74 3.98
CA TRP A 40 -2.37 -9.00 2.81
C TRP A 40 -3.42 -9.16 1.72
N ILE A 41 -3.83 -8.04 1.12
CA ILE A 41 -4.89 -8.06 0.11
C ILE A 41 -4.39 -8.69 -1.18
N ALA A 42 -3.13 -8.43 -1.50
CA ALA A 42 -2.52 -8.94 -2.71
C ALA A 42 -1.08 -9.29 -2.40
N PRO A 43 -0.49 -10.21 -3.13
CA PRO A 43 0.93 -10.50 -2.95
C PRO A 43 1.74 -9.24 -3.24
N SER A 44 2.89 -9.13 -2.59
CA SER A 44 3.80 -8.04 -2.87
C SER A 44 4.21 -8.06 -4.32
N GLU A 45 4.28 -6.90 -4.91
CA GLU A 45 4.65 -6.77 -6.31
C GLU A 45 5.98 -6.03 -6.38
N SER A 46 6.96 -6.61 -7.06
CA SER A 46 8.25 -5.94 -7.24
C SER A 46 8.15 -4.91 -8.36
N VAL A 47 8.67 -3.73 -8.09
CA VAL A 47 8.68 -2.64 -9.07
C VAL A 47 10.06 -2.01 -9.02
N HIS A 48 10.33 -1.08 -9.94
CA HIS A 48 11.70 -0.58 -10.02
C HIS A 48 11.93 0.69 -9.21
N ASP A 49 10.89 1.39 -8.76
CA ASP A 49 11.12 2.56 -7.90
C ASP A 49 9.94 2.82 -7.00
N ILE A 50 10.13 3.75 -6.06
CA ILE A 50 9.12 4.07 -5.06
C ILE A 50 7.86 4.66 -5.68
N GLU A 51 7.99 5.52 -6.68
CA GLU A 51 6.82 6.14 -7.30
C GLU A 51 5.95 5.11 -8.01
N THR A 52 6.57 4.19 -8.72
CA THR A 52 5.83 3.10 -9.34
C THR A 52 5.15 2.24 -8.28
N GLY A 53 5.85 1.99 -7.18
CA GLY A 53 5.28 1.22 -6.08
C GLY A 53 4.05 1.89 -5.49
N LYS A 54 4.07 3.21 -5.34
CA LYS A 54 2.91 3.94 -4.85
C LYS A 54 1.72 3.76 -5.80
N ASP A 55 1.96 3.87 -7.10
CA ASP A 55 0.90 3.70 -8.08
C ASP A 55 0.33 2.29 -8.06
N ARG A 56 1.19 1.28 -7.92
CA ARG A 56 0.73 -0.10 -7.91
C ARG A 56 -0.04 -0.43 -6.63
N ALA A 57 0.43 0.04 -5.49
CA ALA A 57 -0.30 -0.17 -4.24
C ALA A 57 -1.66 0.50 -4.30
N ALA A 58 -1.72 1.73 -4.84
CA ALA A 58 -2.99 2.42 -4.99
C ALA A 58 -3.93 1.66 -5.92
N ALA A 59 -3.42 1.10 -7.02
CA ALA A 59 -4.25 0.34 -7.95
C ALA A 59 -4.87 -0.88 -7.26
N HIS A 60 -4.10 -1.59 -6.45
CA HIS A 60 -4.62 -2.73 -5.72
C HIS A 60 -5.68 -2.31 -4.70
N ALA A 61 -5.45 -1.19 -4.02
CA ALA A 61 -6.42 -0.69 -3.04
C ALA A 61 -7.71 -0.25 -3.72
N ILE A 62 -7.61 0.40 -4.88
CA ILE A 62 -8.78 0.83 -5.64
C ILE A 62 -9.63 -0.39 -6.03
N ALA A 63 -8.99 -1.41 -6.56
CA ALA A 63 -9.71 -2.61 -7.01
C ALA A 63 -10.39 -3.29 -5.83
N TYR A 64 -9.69 -3.37 -4.70
CA TYR A 64 -10.25 -3.99 -3.51
C TYR A 64 -11.46 -3.23 -2.99
N LEU A 65 -11.35 -1.90 -2.86
CA LEU A 65 -12.44 -1.11 -2.30
C LEU A 65 -13.66 -1.12 -3.19
N ARG A 66 -13.47 -1.16 -4.51
CA ARG A 66 -14.60 -1.26 -5.42
C ARG A 66 -15.32 -2.59 -5.27
N ARG A 67 -14.54 -3.66 -5.06
CA ARG A 67 -15.12 -4.99 -4.97
C ARG A 67 -15.87 -5.20 -3.66
N VAL A 68 -15.31 -4.75 -2.53
CA VAL A 68 -15.88 -5.07 -1.23
C VAL A 68 -16.83 -4.02 -0.69
N ALA A 69 -16.71 -2.77 -1.10
CA ALA A 69 -17.50 -1.69 -0.54
C ALA A 69 -18.06 -0.74 -1.58
N ASN A 70 -17.66 -0.89 -2.82
CA ASN A 70 -18.08 -0.03 -3.93
C ASN A 70 -17.83 1.44 -3.62
N VAL A 71 -16.66 1.74 -3.08
CA VAL A 71 -16.28 3.10 -2.75
C VAL A 71 -14.96 3.43 -3.41
N GLU A 72 -14.68 4.72 -3.55
CA GLU A 72 -13.43 5.17 -4.16
C GLU A 72 -12.35 5.31 -3.12
N LEU A 73 -11.12 5.19 -3.57
CA LEU A 73 -9.97 5.41 -2.71
C LEU A 73 -9.88 6.88 -2.38
N PRO A 74 -9.86 7.26 -1.09
CA PRO A 74 -9.70 8.66 -0.75
C PRO A 74 -8.29 9.14 -1.06
N PRO A 75 -8.05 10.45 -1.07
CA PRO A 75 -6.71 10.96 -1.30
C PRO A 75 -5.72 10.37 -0.32
N LEU A 76 -4.54 10.02 -0.80
CA LEU A 76 -3.53 9.38 0.01
C LEU A 76 -2.51 10.39 0.50
N VAL A 77 -2.09 10.22 1.75
CA VAL A 77 -0.98 10.99 2.31
C VAL A 77 0.11 9.99 2.63
N TRP A 78 1.17 10.02 1.85
CA TRP A 78 2.27 9.09 2.01
C TRP A 78 3.24 9.61 3.07
N LYS A 79 3.60 8.73 3.98
CA LYS A 79 4.54 9.04 5.06
C LYS A 79 5.78 8.21 4.87
N LYS A 80 6.91 8.73 5.35
CA LYS A 80 8.13 7.98 5.23
C LYS A 80 8.15 6.83 6.22
N SER A 81 8.58 5.68 5.72
CA SER A 81 8.85 4.56 6.60
C SER A 81 10.16 4.82 7.32
N ARG A 82 10.24 4.40 8.59
CA ARG A 82 11.46 4.57 9.29
C ARG A 82 12.04 3.28 9.47
N SER A 83 13.24 3.08 9.13
CA SER A 83 13.91 1.89 9.51
C SER A 83 14.52 2.20 10.81
N ALA A 84 14.18 1.65 11.76
CA ALA A 84 14.62 2.02 13.06
C ALA A 84 15.92 1.57 13.46
#